data_435c33c762bb1eadebcf9aaac879b7b0
#
_entry.id   435c33c762bb1eadebcf9aaac879b7b0
#
_cell.length_a   1.000
_cell.length_b   1.000
_cell.length_c   1.000
_cell.angle_alpha   90.00
_cell.angle_beta   90.00
_cell.angle_gamma   90.00
#
_symmetry.space_group_name_H-M   'P 1'
#
loop_
_entity.id
_entity.type
_entity.pdbx_description
1 polymer ?
#
loop_
_entity_poly.entity_id
_entity_poly.type
_entity_poly.pdbx_seq_one_letter_code
_entity_poly.pdbx_strand_id
1 'polypeptide(L)'
;MTYLTNNLKVSEKKFEMKNKATVAYIGTGHMGRPMIFKLLELGYPVQVYDKYPEAAKTVIEAGAVWCNSPQEVAQNADIVITNLPLPHHVTENILGENGALNGMKTGSTWIDFSTTDYHNTKYIAGEAKKKGVYSLEAPVSNLSHMGVDFGNMSFYVSGDREGFDISKEVLNGVGKISFFVMNQIGEAQAVKLLTNLLCYTAIVVLGEVLIIAKTCGIPLDWMWQFMKASQANSFAAEQISPFIFDGSYDNSCSLEIAAKDSDLTVKLAEEFNVPLPLGKIIEARYRQAGKTYKFSENYIIVTKLVEDENNIDLRIPGFTAPSPYGLNRNYVYSNEFVKDDFGRIKPHPYQFNYDRPQQKLQEPLEEIAQTLTELMAYINYLILQESYKLGQKIGLSQDLLVKVIRWGCGSSWVSDNENSYQPNDRIVAKFKDYNFDQKVNIPTINKIIAVLEE
;
A
#
# COMPACT_ATOMS: atom_id res chain seq x y z
N MET A 1 41.84 6.03 46.98
CA MET A 1 41.86 6.09 45.52
C MET A 1 42.32 4.73 45.04
N THR A 2 41.39 3.84 44.69
CA THR A 2 41.75 2.58 44.05
C THR A 2 40.51 2.16 43.25
N TYR A 3 40.61 2.29 41.94
CA TYR A 3 39.54 1.89 41.01
C TYR A 3 39.57 0.41 40.84
N LEU A 4 38.43 -0.22 41.15
CA LEU A 4 38.15 -1.64 40.88
C LEU A 4 37.78 -1.79 39.42
N THR A 5 38.61 -2.43 38.63
CA THR A 5 38.35 -2.93 37.29
C THR A 5 37.60 -4.24 37.39
N ASN A 6 36.29 -4.22 37.14
CA ASN A 6 35.50 -5.43 36.98
C ASN A 6 35.61 -5.90 35.53
N ASN A 7 36.36 -6.96 35.33
CA ASN A 7 36.38 -7.78 34.11
C ASN A 7 35.02 -8.46 33.90
N LEU A 8 34.17 -7.92 33.08
CA LEU A 8 33.05 -8.65 32.50
C LEU A 8 33.58 -9.52 31.36
N LYS A 9 33.78 -10.77 31.63
CA LYS A 9 33.92 -11.81 30.59
C LYS A 9 32.61 -11.93 29.83
N VAL A 10 32.54 -11.29 28.67
CA VAL A 10 31.52 -11.55 27.68
C VAL A 10 31.83 -12.95 27.13
N SER A 11 31.02 -13.92 27.47
CA SER A 11 31.07 -15.25 26.85
C SER A 11 30.69 -15.06 25.38
N GLU A 12 31.68 -15.16 24.49
CA GLU A 12 31.44 -15.36 23.07
C GLU A 12 30.69 -16.69 22.88
N LYS A 13 29.37 -16.65 22.88
CA LYS A 13 28.60 -17.68 22.24
C LYS A 13 28.91 -17.59 20.76
N LYS A 14 29.79 -18.50 20.25
CA LYS A 14 29.86 -18.81 18.83
C LYS A 14 28.45 -19.27 18.43
N PHE A 15 27.67 -18.36 17.87
CA PHE A 15 26.51 -18.73 17.08
C PHE A 15 27.06 -19.51 15.89
N GLU A 16 26.75 -20.81 15.82
CA GLU A 16 26.90 -21.57 14.58
C GLU A 16 26.14 -20.77 13.51
N MET A 17 26.86 -20.17 12.58
CA MET A 17 26.27 -19.51 11.41
C MET A 17 25.66 -20.61 10.55
N LYS A 18 24.37 -20.88 10.77
CA LYS A 18 23.57 -21.60 9.80
C LYS A 18 23.79 -20.91 8.47
N ASN A 19 24.25 -21.62 7.45
CA ASN A 19 24.39 -21.03 6.12
C ASN A 19 23.06 -20.42 5.72
N LYS A 20 23.01 -19.08 5.65
CA LYS A 20 21.79 -18.37 5.21
C LYS A 20 21.54 -18.66 3.75
N ALA A 21 20.26 -18.69 3.38
CA ALA A 21 19.83 -18.83 1.99
C ALA A 21 20.45 -17.75 1.10
N THR A 22 20.90 -18.10 -0.09
CA THR A 22 21.32 -17.12 -1.10
C THR A 22 20.08 -16.52 -1.74
N VAL A 23 19.99 -15.19 -1.71
CA VAL A 23 18.86 -14.44 -2.26
C VAL A 23 19.29 -13.74 -3.56
N ALA A 24 18.58 -14.04 -4.64
CA ALA A 24 18.63 -13.28 -5.88
C ALA A 24 17.54 -12.21 -5.86
N TYR A 25 17.87 -10.97 -6.21
CA TYR A 25 16.92 -9.87 -6.22
C TYR A 25 16.91 -9.16 -7.57
N ILE A 26 15.76 -9.14 -8.22
CA ILE A 26 15.53 -8.53 -9.54
C ILE A 26 14.67 -7.28 -9.36
N GLY A 27 15.25 -6.12 -9.66
CA GLY A 27 14.64 -4.81 -9.46
C GLY A 27 15.19 -4.09 -8.22
N THR A 28 16.12 -3.13 -8.44
CA THR A 28 16.84 -2.37 -7.40
C THR A 28 16.31 -0.93 -7.25
N GLY A 29 15.06 -0.71 -7.67
CA GLY A 29 14.39 0.58 -7.59
C GLY A 29 14.02 1.01 -6.16
N HIS A 30 13.08 1.95 -6.05
CA HIS A 30 12.67 2.56 -4.77
C HIS A 30 12.25 1.54 -3.71
N MET A 31 11.56 0.47 -4.11
CA MET A 31 11.12 -0.58 -3.16
C MET A 31 12.18 -1.66 -2.93
N GLY A 32 12.90 -2.08 -3.99
CA GLY A 32 13.89 -3.14 -3.89
C GLY A 32 15.11 -2.76 -3.07
N ARG A 33 15.61 -1.55 -3.26
CA ARG A 33 16.83 -1.05 -2.61
C ARG A 33 16.81 -1.16 -1.07
N PRO A 34 15.82 -0.63 -0.35
CA PRO A 34 15.79 -0.75 1.12
C PRO A 34 15.64 -2.21 1.58
N MET A 35 14.93 -3.06 0.82
CA MET A 35 14.82 -4.48 1.14
C MET A 35 16.16 -5.20 0.97
N ILE A 36 16.93 -4.88 -0.08
CA ILE A 36 18.27 -5.42 -0.30
C ILE A 36 19.20 -4.99 0.82
N PHE A 37 19.22 -3.71 1.22
CA PHE A 37 20.01 -3.24 2.36
C PHE A 37 19.66 -4.02 3.63
N LYS A 38 18.38 -4.25 3.88
CA LYS A 38 17.93 -5.00 5.05
C LYS A 38 18.38 -6.46 5.03
N LEU A 39 18.33 -7.10 3.86
CA LEU A 39 18.84 -8.47 3.71
C LEU A 39 20.36 -8.55 3.93
N LEU A 40 21.12 -7.59 3.40
CA LEU A 40 22.57 -7.50 3.63
C LEU A 40 22.90 -7.27 5.12
N GLU A 41 22.18 -6.34 5.79
CA GLU A 41 22.31 -6.08 7.23
C GLU A 41 22.05 -7.35 8.05
N LEU A 42 21.06 -8.14 7.63
CA LEU A 42 20.76 -9.42 8.25
C LEU A 42 21.76 -10.53 7.89
N GLY A 43 22.75 -10.25 7.03
CA GLY A 43 23.84 -11.16 6.65
C GLY A 43 23.44 -12.23 5.63
N TYR A 44 22.43 -11.96 4.79
CA TYR A 44 22.13 -12.82 3.64
C TYR A 44 23.13 -12.56 2.52
N PRO A 45 23.63 -13.60 1.81
CA PRO A 45 24.26 -13.43 0.51
C PRO A 45 23.22 -12.94 -0.49
N VAL A 46 23.43 -11.74 -1.08
CA VAL A 46 22.48 -11.15 -2.02
C VAL A 46 23.14 -10.94 -3.38
N GLN A 47 22.56 -11.49 -4.42
CA GLN A 47 22.87 -11.23 -5.82
C GLN A 47 21.81 -10.33 -6.40
N VAL A 48 22.17 -9.38 -7.28
CA VAL A 48 21.22 -8.38 -7.80
C VAL A 48 21.32 -8.24 -9.33
N TYR A 49 20.16 -7.99 -9.93
CA TYR A 49 20.03 -7.58 -11.31
C TYR A 49 19.00 -6.45 -11.43
N ASP A 50 19.30 -5.49 -12.27
CA ASP A 50 18.37 -4.46 -12.73
C ASP A 50 18.62 -4.16 -14.20
N LYS A 51 17.57 -3.76 -14.94
CA LYS A 51 17.71 -3.33 -16.34
C LYS A 51 18.64 -2.10 -16.45
N TYR A 52 18.69 -1.28 -15.41
CA TYR A 52 19.50 -0.07 -15.31
C TYR A 52 20.60 -0.28 -14.26
N PRO A 53 21.85 -0.58 -14.64
CA PRO A 53 22.94 -0.87 -13.70
C PRO A 53 23.16 0.22 -12.65
N GLU A 54 22.92 1.49 -13.01
CA GLU A 54 23.05 2.64 -12.12
C GLU A 54 22.10 2.53 -10.90
N ALA A 55 20.94 1.91 -11.06
CA ALA A 55 19.98 1.72 -9.98
C ALA A 55 20.51 0.79 -8.89
N ALA A 56 21.43 -0.13 -9.24
CA ALA A 56 22.03 -1.08 -8.33
C ALA A 56 23.30 -0.57 -7.62
N LYS A 57 23.85 0.58 -8.04
CA LYS A 57 25.15 1.06 -7.57
C LYS A 57 25.28 1.05 -6.04
N THR A 58 24.34 1.63 -5.34
CA THR A 58 24.40 1.75 -3.88
C THR A 58 24.28 0.41 -3.15
N VAL A 59 23.51 -0.54 -3.66
CA VAL A 59 23.40 -1.87 -3.06
C VAL A 59 24.63 -2.72 -3.33
N ILE A 60 25.31 -2.52 -4.49
CA ILE A 60 26.60 -3.15 -4.81
C ILE A 60 27.69 -2.62 -3.85
N GLU A 61 27.74 -1.31 -3.64
CA GLU A 61 28.64 -0.67 -2.67
C GLU A 61 28.42 -1.20 -1.24
N ALA A 62 27.19 -1.60 -0.91
CA ALA A 62 26.84 -2.20 0.38
C ALA A 62 27.12 -3.72 0.48
N GLY A 63 27.59 -4.36 -0.61
CA GLY A 63 28.01 -5.75 -0.60
C GLY A 63 27.15 -6.73 -1.40
N ALA A 64 26.14 -6.24 -2.15
CA ALA A 64 25.41 -7.09 -3.09
C ALA A 64 26.28 -7.41 -4.32
N VAL A 65 26.12 -8.60 -4.87
CA VAL A 65 26.86 -9.06 -6.06
C VAL A 65 26.04 -8.78 -7.31
N TRP A 66 26.60 -7.99 -8.22
CA TRP A 66 25.98 -7.69 -9.53
C TRP A 66 26.01 -8.90 -10.45
N CYS A 67 24.91 -9.14 -11.19
CA CYS A 67 24.79 -10.12 -12.27
C CYS A 67 24.29 -9.44 -13.54
N ASN A 68 24.63 -9.97 -14.71
CA ASN A 68 24.36 -9.31 -16.01
C ASN A 68 23.04 -9.75 -16.65
N SER A 69 22.35 -10.70 -16.06
CA SER A 69 21.04 -11.16 -16.56
C SER A 69 20.20 -11.74 -15.41
N PRO A 70 18.85 -11.81 -15.60
CA PRO A 70 17.97 -12.51 -14.68
C PRO A 70 18.35 -13.98 -14.51
N GLN A 71 18.83 -14.65 -15.57
CA GLN A 71 19.28 -16.03 -15.49
C GLN A 71 20.54 -16.17 -14.61
N GLU A 72 21.52 -15.27 -14.79
CA GLU A 72 22.76 -15.29 -14.01
C GLU A 72 22.49 -15.04 -12.51
N VAL A 73 21.66 -14.04 -12.18
CA VAL A 73 21.34 -13.71 -10.80
C VAL A 73 20.63 -14.84 -10.06
N ALA A 74 19.87 -15.68 -10.79
CA ALA A 74 19.15 -16.81 -10.24
C ALA A 74 20.02 -18.07 -10.07
N GLN A 75 21.21 -18.12 -10.68
CA GLN A 75 22.13 -19.25 -10.53
C GLN A 75 22.58 -19.40 -9.08
N ASN A 76 22.43 -20.63 -8.55
CA ASN A 76 22.75 -20.98 -7.18
C ASN A 76 21.93 -20.27 -6.09
N ALA A 77 20.92 -19.47 -6.45
CA ALA A 77 20.01 -18.87 -5.48
C ALA A 77 19.04 -19.91 -4.90
N ASP A 78 18.74 -19.78 -3.62
CA ASP A 78 17.71 -20.55 -2.93
C ASP A 78 16.35 -19.84 -3.08
N ILE A 79 16.38 -18.52 -3.11
CA ILE A 79 15.20 -17.65 -3.22
C ILE A 79 15.48 -16.59 -4.29
N VAL A 80 14.57 -16.46 -5.24
CA VAL A 80 14.60 -15.42 -6.28
C VAL A 80 13.44 -14.47 -6.05
N ILE A 81 13.72 -13.20 -5.89
CA ILE A 81 12.71 -12.15 -5.64
C ILE A 81 12.61 -11.23 -6.85
N THR A 82 11.39 -11.01 -7.35
CA THR A 82 11.08 -9.95 -8.31
C THR A 82 10.36 -8.80 -7.62
N ASN A 83 10.74 -7.56 -7.95
CA ASN A 83 10.07 -6.35 -7.45
C ASN A 83 10.07 -5.28 -8.56
N LEU A 84 9.11 -5.39 -9.46
CA LEU A 84 9.07 -4.71 -10.75
C LEU A 84 7.75 -3.93 -10.91
N PRO A 85 7.76 -2.83 -11.69
CA PRO A 85 6.59 -1.93 -11.75
C PRO A 85 5.40 -2.47 -12.55
N LEU A 86 5.64 -3.29 -13.59
CA LEU A 86 4.61 -3.70 -14.55
C LEU A 86 4.58 -5.22 -14.74
N PRO A 87 3.39 -5.82 -15.01
CA PRO A 87 3.23 -7.26 -15.18
C PRO A 87 4.15 -7.86 -16.25
N HIS A 88 4.28 -7.22 -17.44
CA HIS A 88 5.14 -7.72 -18.51
C HIS A 88 6.63 -7.72 -18.14
N HIS A 89 7.08 -6.82 -17.28
CA HIS A 89 8.45 -6.84 -16.77
C HIS A 89 8.70 -8.10 -15.94
N VAL A 90 7.72 -8.53 -15.12
CA VAL A 90 7.85 -9.79 -14.35
C VAL A 90 7.94 -10.98 -15.30
N THR A 91 7.06 -11.03 -16.32
CA THR A 91 7.07 -12.10 -17.31
C THR A 91 8.42 -12.18 -18.05
N GLU A 92 8.92 -11.04 -18.53
CA GLU A 92 10.19 -10.97 -19.25
C GLU A 92 11.37 -11.43 -18.39
N ASN A 93 11.43 -10.95 -17.14
CA ASN A 93 12.54 -11.29 -16.24
C ASN A 93 12.48 -12.74 -15.71
N ILE A 94 11.32 -13.38 -15.67
CA ILE A 94 11.21 -14.78 -15.24
C ILE A 94 11.23 -15.75 -16.43
N LEU A 95 10.46 -15.49 -17.47
CA LEU A 95 10.23 -16.42 -18.59
C LEU A 95 10.95 -16.06 -19.87
N GLY A 96 11.58 -14.87 -19.98
CA GLY A 96 12.32 -14.44 -21.17
C GLY A 96 13.48 -15.37 -21.53
N GLU A 97 14.13 -15.14 -22.66
CA GLU A 97 15.26 -15.96 -23.16
C GLU A 97 16.37 -16.12 -22.12
N ASN A 98 16.75 -15.02 -21.44
CA ASN A 98 17.70 -14.99 -20.33
C ASN A 98 16.97 -14.84 -18.98
N GLY A 99 15.74 -15.35 -18.88
CA GLY A 99 14.89 -15.21 -17.69
C GLY A 99 15.39 -16.06 -16.52
N ALA A 100 15.06 -15.59 -15.33
CA ALA A 100 15.53 -16.19 -14.07
C ALA A 100 15.17 -17.67 -13.94
N LEU A 101 14.01 -18.07 -14.45
CA LEU A 101 13.59 -19.47 -14.40
C LEU A 101 14.60 -20.40 -15.08
N ASN A 102 15.36 -19.94 -16.07
CA ASN A 102 16.39 -20.73 -16.71
C ASN A 102 17.63 -20.97 -15.82
N GLY A 103 17.88 -20.08 -14.86
CA GLY A 103 18.96 -20.22 -13.87
C GLY A 103 18.55 -20.89 -12.57
N MET A 104 17.25 -20.95 -12.27
CA MET A 104 16.72 -21.51 -11.03
C MET A 104 16.88 -23.02 -10.93
N LYS A 105 17.22 -23.50 -9.74
CA LYS A 105 17.32 -24.93 -9.43
C LYS A 105 15.98 -25.48 -8.90
N THR A 106 15.74 -26.77 -9.12
CA THR A 106 14.62 -27.50 -8.51
C THR A 106 14.65 -27.33 -6.98
N GLY A 107 13.50 -27.06 -6.37
CA GLY A 107 13.36 -26.85 -4.93
C GLY A 107 13.68 -25.43 -4.47
N SER A 108 14.14 -24.52 -5.37
CA SER A 108 14.21 -23.08 -5.06
C SER A 108 12.84 -22.41 -5.10
N THR A 109 12.74 -21.20 -4.55
CA THR A 109 11.49 -20.45 -4.49
C THR A 109 11.59 -19.16 -5.27
N TRP A 110 10.64 -18.90 -6.17
CA TRP A 110 10.38 -17.56 -6.72
C TRP A 110 9.35 -16.84 -5.86
N ILE A 111 9.63 -15.56 -5.50
CA ILE A 111 8.72 -14.69 -4.77
C ILE A 111 8.51 -13.42 -5.58
N ASP A 112 7.27 -13.08 -5.91
CA ASP A 112 6.96 -11.83 -6.56
C ASP A 112 6.43 -10.78 -5.56
N PHE A 113 7.23 -9.75 -5.31
CA PHE A 113 6.85 -8.59 -4.49
C PHE A 113 6.12 -7.50 -5.32
N SER A 114 6.04 -7.69 -6.63
CA SER A 114 5.37 -6.75 -7.52
C SER A 114 3.84 -6.80 -7.31
N THR A 115 3.16 -5.70 -7.62
CA THR A 115 1.70 -5.73 -7.82
C THR A 115 1.43 -5.93 -9.29
N THR A 116 0.91 -7.09 -9.64
CA THR A 116 0.75 -7.56 -11.02
C THR A 116 -0.67 -8.03 -11.31
N ASP A 117 -0.87 -8.50 -12.53
CA ASP A 117 -2.11 -9.09 -13.00
C ASP A 117 -2.33 -10.48 -12.39
N TYR A 118 -3.58 -10.74 -11.99
CA TYR A 118 -4.02 -11.99 -11.38
C TYR A 118 -3.69 -13.25 -12.20
N HIS A 119 -3.82 -13.17 -13.54
CA HIS A 119 -3.55 -14.32 -14.43
C HIS A 119 -2.08 -14.44 -14.78
N ASN A 120 -1.40 -13.30 -14.93
CA ASN A 120 0.02 -13.29 -15.27
C ASN A 120 0.84 -14.06 -14.23
N THR A 121 0.59 -13.83 -12.96
CA THR A 121 1.29 -14.56 -11.89
C THR A 121 0.97 -16.04 -11.91
N LYS A 122 -0.29 -16.42 -12.16
CA LYS A 122 -0.70 -17.83 -12.32
C LYS A 122 -0.01 -18.52 -13.48
N TYR A 123 0.11 -17.82 -14.60
CA TYR A 123 0.83 -18.34 -15.78
C TYR A 123 2.29 -18.62 -15.47
N ILE A 124 2.99 -17.63 -14.89
CA ILE A 124 4.41 -17.76 -14.53
C ILE A 124 4.61 -18.90 -13.51
N ALA A 125 3.76 -18.99 -12.48
CA ALA A 125 3.83 -20.05 -11.47
C ALA A 125 3.61 -21.44 -12.09
N GLY A 126 2.73 -21.54 -13.10
CA GLY A 126 2.54 -22.77 -13.87
C GLY A 126 3.80 -23.22 -14.59
N GLU A 127 4.55 -22.31 -15.18
CA GLU A 127 5.85 -22.61 -15.83
C GLU A 127 6.93 -22.97 -14.78
N ALA A 128 6.98 -22.24 -13.66
CA ALA A 128 7.90 -22.53 -12.55
C ALA A 128 7.70 -23.93 -11.98
N LYS A 129 6.45 -24.34 -11.79
CA LYS A 129 6.09 -25.68 -11.30
C LYS A 129 6.59 -26.80 -12.19
N LYS A 130 6.60 -26.63 -13.52
CA LYS A 130 7.13 -27.61 -14.49
C LYS A 130 8.62 -27.88 -14.26
N LYS A 131 9.36 -26.91 -13.70
CA LYS A 131 10.78 -27.01 -13.33
C LYS A 131 11.01 -27.42 -11.87
N GLY A 132 9.94 -27.69 -11.11
CA GLY A 132 10.03 -28.01 -9.69
C GLY A 132 10.44 -26.81 -8.83
N VAL A 133 10.13 -25.59 -9.27
CA VAL A 133 10.35 -24.33 -8.53
C VAL A 133 9.05 -23.97 -7.83
N TYR A 134 9.15 -23.67 -6.53
CA TYR A 134 8.01 -23.14 -5.77
C TYR A 134 7.74 -21.68 -6.13
N SER A 135 6.47 -21.28 -6.09
CA SER A 135 6.06 -19.93 -6.43
C SER A 135 5.26 -19.30 -5.30
N LEU A 136 5.63 -18.08 -4.95
CA LEU A 136 4.90 -17.22 -4.03
C LEU A 136 4.66 -15.88 -4.70
N GLU A 137 3.50 -15.32 -4.49
CA GLU A 137 3.28 -13.89 -4.61
C GLU A 137 3.22 -13.28 -3.21
N ALA A 138 3.85 -12.12 -3.07
CA ALA A 138 3.93 -11.41 -1.81
C ALA A 138 3.91 -9.90 -2.02
N PRO A 139 2.86 -9.35 -2.71
CA PRO A 139 2.77 -7.93 -2.95
C PRO A 139 2.82 -7.16 -1.64
N VAL A 140 3.59 -6.07 -1.68
CA VAL A 140 3.87 -5.25 -0.49
C VAL A 140 2.77 -4.24 -0.22
N SER A 141 2.51 -3.97 1.04
CA SER A 141 1.57 -2.95 1.50
C SER A 141 2.20 -2.09 2.59
N ASN A 142 1.67 -0.90 2.78
CA ASN A 142 2.13 0.19 3.64
C ASN A 142 3.25 1.04 3.03
N LEU A 143 3.10 2.33 3.20
CA LEU A 143 4.02 3.47 3.13
C LEU A 143 5.24 3.38 2.19
N SER A 144 5.10 2.73 1.01
CA SER A 144 6.19 2.67 0.05
C SER A 144 7.48 2.10 0.68
N HIS A 145 8.65 2.52 0.22
CA HIS A 145 9.95 2.08 0.76
C HIS A 145 10.15 2.37 2.26
N MET A 146 9.49 3.38 2.79
CA MET A 146 9.53 3.72 4.22
C MET A 146 9.02 2.62 5.14
N GLY A 147 8.11 1.78 4.64
CA GLY A 147 7.64 0.63 5.39
C GLY A 147 8.77 -0.31 5.80
N VAL A 148 9.80 -0.45 4.97
CA VAL A 148 10.99 -1.25 5.29
C VAL A 148 11.84 -0.57 6.36
N ASP A 149 12.12 0.73 6.20
CA ASP A 149 12.97 1.50 7.14
C ASP A 149 12.34 1.57 8.53
N PHE A 150 11.02 1.74 8.60
CA PHE A 150 10.28 1.75 9.87
C PHE A 150 9.95 0.35 10.37
N GLY A 151 10.21 -0.68 9.54
CA GLY A 151 9.90 -2.07 9.82
C GLY A 151 8.39 -2.30 10.02
N ASN A 152 7.53 -1.62 9.26
CA ASN A 152 6.08 -1.83 9.27
C ASN A 152 5.54 -2.29 7.89
N MET A 153 6.41 -2.71 6.99
CA MET A 153 6.01 -3.33 5.73
C MET A 153 5.18 -4.59 5.99
N SER A 154 4.07 -4.70 5.29
CA SER A 154 3.21 -5.89 5.29
C SER A 154 3.29 -6.60 3.95
N PHE A 155 3.21 -7.92 3.99
CA PHE A 155 3.11 -8.77 2.81
C PHE A 155 1.80 -9.56 2.85
N TYR A 156 1.11 -9.60 1.74
CA TYR A 156 0.03 -10.57 1.49
C TYR A 156 0.66 -11.74 0.75
N VAL A 157 0.68 -12.92 1.34
CA VAL A 157 1.41 -14.05 0.75
C VAL A 157 0.44 -15.13 0.32
N SER A 158 0.52 -15.58 -0.92
CA SER A 158 -0.16 -16.79 -1.40
C SER A 158 0.74 -17.61 -2.33
N GLY A 159 0.42 -18.90 -2.47
CA GLY A 159 1.18 -19.83 -3.32
C GLY A 159 1.57 -21.13 -2.63
N ASP A 160 2.73 -21.66 -2.97
CA ASP A 160 3.19 -22.95 -2.47
C ASP A 160 3.58 -22.87 -1.00
N ARG A 161 2.98 -23.70 -0.15
CA ARG A 161 3.24 -23.72 1.29
C ARG A 161 4.70 -24.05 1.61
N GLU A 162 5.29 -24.97 0.87
CA GLU A 162 6.70 -25.35 1.02
C GLU A 162 7.62 -24.18 0.70
N GLY A 163 7.34 -23.44 -0.37
CA GLY A 163 8.05 -22.21 -0.74
C GLY A 163 7.97 -21.16 0.37
N PHE A 164 6.80 -21.01 0.98
CA PHE A 164 6.62 -20.11 2.11
C PHE A 164 7.44 -20.50 3.33
N ASP A 165 7.44 -21.79 3.69
CA ASP A 165 8.21 -22.28 4.84
C ASP A 165 9.72 -22.11 4.66
N ILE A 166 10.22 -22.21 3.41
CA ILE A 166 11.61 -21.92 3.03
C ILE A 166 11.91 -20.42 3.19
N SER A 167 10.98 -19.57 2.77
CA SER A 167 11.19 -18.12 2.58
C SER A 167 10.79 -17.25 3.78
N LYS A 168 10.11 -17.82 4.78
CA LYS A 168 9.54 -17.06 5.89
C LYS A 168 10.55 -16.22 6.68
N GLU A 169 11.80 -16.68 6.80
CA GLU A 169 12.85 -15.91 7.50
C GLU A 169 13.24 -14.67 6.70
N VAL A 170 13.30 -14.77 5.36
CA VAL A 170 13.55 -13.64 4.46
C VAL A 170 12.38 -12.65 4.51
N LEU A 171 11.15 -13.13 4.37
CA LEU A 171 9.94 -12.29 4.47
C LEU A 171 9.87 -11.55 5.81
N ASN A 172 10.15 -12.25 6.92
CA ASN A 172 10.19 -11.68 8.26
C ASN A 172 11.35 -10.68 8.47
N GLY A 173 12.43 -10.86 7.74
CA GLY A 173 13.59 -9.96 7.79
C GLY A 173 13.32 -8.61 7.15
N VAL A 174 12.59 -8.57 6.03
CA VAL A 174 12.30 -7.34 5.29
C VAL A 174 10.95 -6.72 5.64
N GLY A 175 10.06 -7.45 6.30
CA GLY A 175 8.76 -6.94 6.74
C GLY A 175 8.40 -7.37 8.15
N LYS A 176 7.47 -6.67 8.78
CA LYS A 176 6.98 -7.02 10.13
C LYS A 176 5.82 -8.00 10.11
N ILE A 177 4.98 -7.90 9.09
CA ILE A 177 3.72 -8.62 9.03
C ILE A 177 3.63 -9.31 7.68
N SER A 178 3.58 -10.63 7.71
CA SER A 178 3.34 -11.44 6.52
C SER A 178 2.08 -12.26 6.76
N PHE A 179 1.07 -12.03 5.95
CA PHE A 179 -0.15 -12.84 5.97
C PHE A 179 -0.05 -13.89 4.89
N PHE A 180 -0.02 -15.15 5.28
CA PHE A 180 -0.26 -16.23 4.34
C PHE A 180 -1.76 -16.29 4.08
N VAL A 181 -2.17 -15.63 3.02
CA VAL A 181 -3.57 -15.35 2.72
C VAL A 181 -4.30 -16.63 2.34
N MET A 182 -3.79 -17.35 1.38
CA MET A 182 -4.35 -18.61 0.88
C MET A 182 -3.31 -19.42 0.10
N ASN A 183 -3.67 -20.65 -0.31
CA ASN A 183 -2.76 -21.59 -0.98
C ASN A 183 -2.75 -21.43 -2.52
N GLN A 184 -3.45 -20.44 -3.08
CA GLN A 184 -3.54 -20.28 -4.52
C GLN A 184 -2.91 -18.98 -4.98
N ILE A 185 -2.03 -19.07 -5.97
CA ILE A 185 -1.51 -17.91 -6.68
C ILE A 185 -2.66 -17.10 -7.30
N GLY A 186 -2.58 -15.78 -7.24
CA GLY A 186 -3.60 -14.81 -7.65
C GLY A 186 -4.31 -14.15 -6.47
N GLU A 187 -4.47 -14.86 -5.38
CA GLU A 187 -5.28 -14.39 -4.23
C GLU A 187 -4.62 -13.21 -3.50
N ALA A 188 -3.31 -13.22 -3.31
CA ALA A 188 -2.62 -12.11 -2.69
C ALA A 188 -2.58 -10.87 -3.60
N GLN A 189 -2.48 -11.06 -4.93
CA GLN A 189 -2.64 -9.95 -5.90
C GLN A 189 -4.05 -9.36 -5.81
N ALA A 190 -5.08 -10.18 -5.76
CA ALA A 190 -6.46 -9.71 -5.60
C ALA A 190 -6.61 -8.89 -4.31
N VAL A 191 -6.14 -9.40 -3.17
CA VAL A 191 -6.12 -8.67 -1.89
C VAL A 191 -5.41 -7.32 -2.02
N LYS A 192 -4.24 -7.30 -2.65
CA LYS A 192 -3.47 -6.06 -2.84
C LYS A 192 -4.21 -5.05 -3.69
N LEU A 193 -4.82 -5.47 -4.79
CA LEU A 193 -5.62 -4.61 -5.66
C LEU A 193 -6.83 -4.02 -4.92
N LEU A 194 -7.54 -4.83 -4.12
CA LEU A 194 -8.68 -4.37 -3.32
C LEU A 194 -8.25 -3.34 -2.26
N THR A 195 -7.16 -3.59 -1.52
CA THR A 195 -6.66 -2.63 -0.52
C THR A 195 -6.17 -1.33 -1.14
N ASN A 196 -5.57 -1.39 -2.33
CA ASN A 196 -5.18 -0.19 -3.08
C ASN A 196 -6.40 0.59 -3.58
N LEU A 197 -7.45 -0.06 -4.06
CA LEU A 197 -8.68 0.61 -4.47
C LEU A 197 -9.29 1.42 -3.33
N LEU A 198 -9.34 0.86 -2.11
CA LEU A 198 -9.82 1.57 -0.91
C LEU A 198 -8.98 2.83 -0.64
N CYS A 199 -7.66 2.70 -0.66
CA CYS A 199 -6.72 3.80 -0.47
C CYS A 199 -6.92 4.90 -1.52
N TYR A 200 -6.97 4.53 -2.79
CA TYR A 200 -7.11 5.46 -3.91
C TYR A 200 -8.44 6.18 -3.88
N THR A 201 -9.52 5.51 -3.49
CA THR A 201 -10.83 6.13 -3.29
C THR A 201 -10.76 7.19 -2.20
N ALA A 202 -10.19 6.84 -1.05
CA ALA A 202 -10.07 7.76 0.07
C ALA A 202 -9.24 9.00 -0.28
N ILE A 203 -8.17 8.88 -1.08
CA ILE A 203 -7.32 10.00 -1.52
C ILE A 203 -8.10 10.94 -2.46
N VAL A 204 -8.80 10.40 -3.44
CA VAL A 204 -9.55 11.24 -4.41
C VAL A 204 -10.66 12.01 -3.70
N VAL A 205 -11.42 11.32 -2.85
CA VAL A 205 -12.53 11.95 -2.08
C VAL A 205 -12.00 12.97 -1.09
N LEU A 206 -10.86 12.70 -0.44
CA LEU A 206 -10.18 13.62 0.47
C LEU A 206 -9.90 14.97 -0.22
N GLY A 207 -9.36 14.96 -1.45
CA GLY A 207 -9.07 16.18 -2.19
C GLY A 207 -10.34 17.03 -2.40
N GLU A 208 -11.44 16.43 -2.84
CA GLU A 208 -12.71 17.14 -3.07
C GLU A 208 -13.33 17.63 -1.76
N VAL A 209 -13.27 16.86 -0.69
CA VAL A 209 -13.75 17.28 0.65
C VAL A 209 -12.95 18.49 1.17
N LEU A 210 -11.62 18.49 1.02
CA LEU A 210 -10.79 19.63 1.44
C LEU A 210 -11.05 20.89 0.62
N ILE A 211 -11.32 20.78 -0.69
CA ILE A 211 -11.72 21.92 -1.53
C ILE A 211 -13.03 22.53 -1.05
N ILE A 212 -14.04 21.69 -0.77
CA ILE A 212 -15.33 22.18 -0.23
C ILE A 212 -15.10 22.90 1.11
N ALA A 213 -14.35 22.27 2.02
CA ALA A 213 -14.07 22.84 3.34
C ALA A 213 -13.41 24.24 3.22
N LYS A 214 -12.35 24.34 2.41
CA LYS A 214 -11.65 25.62 2.18
C LYS A 214 -12.56 26.68 1.55
N THR A 215 -13.38 26.29 0.57
CA THR A 215 -14.33 27.21 -0.07
C THR A 215 -15.39 27.72 0.89
N CYS A 216 -15.82 26.90 1.84
CA CYS A 216 -16.76 27.31 2.90
C CYS A 216 -16.09 28.14 4.01
N GLY A 217 -14.77 28.34 3.98
CA GLY A 217 -14.03 29.08 4.99
C GLY A 217 -13.64 28.26 6.23
N ILE A 218 -13.68 26.93 6.15
CA ILE A 218 -13.18 26.04 7.21
C ILE A 218 -11.65 25.97 7.08
N PRO A 219 -10.87 26.29 8.14
CA PRO A 219 -9.43 26.15 8.13
C PRO A 219 -9.01 24.68 7.87
N LEU A 220 -8.05 24.46 6.98
CA LEU A 220 -7.66 23.11 6.56
C LEU A 220 -7.02 22.29 7.69
N ASP A 221 -6.25 22.91 8.57
CA ASP A 221 -5.67 22.29 9.75
C ASP A 221 -6.75 21.83 10.76
N TRP A 222 -7.77 22.67 10.95
CA TRP A 222 -8.94 22.36 11.75
C TRP A 222 -9.72 21.19 11.13
N MET A 223 -10.02 21.26 9.82
CA MET A 223 -10.73 20.20 9.10
C MET A 223 -9.98 18.88 9.16
N TRP A 224 -8.65 18.91 9.00
CA TRP A 224 -7.81 17.71 9.11
C TRP A 224 -7.88 17.08 10.51
N GLN A 225 -7.77 17.88 11.56
CA GLN A 225 -7.90 17.38 12.94
C GLN A 225 -9.29 16.81 13.19
N PHE A 226 -10.34 17.51 12.72
CA PHE A 226 -11.73 17.06 12.86
C PHE A 226 -11.98 15.75 12.12
N MET A 227 -11.48 15.62 10.90
CA MET A 227 -11.57 14.41 10.08
C MET A 227 -10.90 13.22 10.76
N LYS A 228 -9.68 13.40 11.29
CA LYS A 228 -8.98 12.34 12.03
C LYS A 228 -9.73 11.87 13.27
N ALA A 229 -10.47 12.75 13.92
CA ALA A 229 -11.28 12.46 15.11
C ALA A 229 -12.71 11.97 14.77
N SER A 230 -12.99 11.65 13.53
CA SER A 230 -14.31 11.25 13.03
C SER A 230 -14.30 9.88 12.37
N GLN A 231 -15.48 9.42 11.96
CA GLN A 231 -15.64 8.18 11.17
C GLN A 231 -15.04 8.28 9.75
N ALA A 232 -14.67 9.48 9.29
CA ALA A 232 -13.97 9.69 8.02
C ALA A 232 -12.48 9.33 8.09
N ASN A 233 -11.95 9.07 9.27
CA ASN A 233 -10.53 8.78 9.41
C ASN A 233 -10.13 7.56 8.57
N SER A 234 -8.96 7.65 7.96
CA SER A 234 -8.41 6.62 7.06
C SER A 234 -6.90 6.80 6.94
N PHE A 235 -6.23 5.81 6.39
CA PHE A 235 -4.83 5.94 5.98
C PHE A 235 -4.59 7.23 5.17
N ALA A 236 -5.48 7.53 4.22
CA ALA A 236 -5.36 8.73 3.40
C ALA A 236 -5.47 10.02 4.23
N ALA A 237 -6.45 10.11 5.12
CA ALA A 237 -6.64 11.26 5.98
C ALA A 237 -5.43 11.51 6.91
N GLU A 238 -4.81 10.45 7.43
CA GLU A 238 -3.69 10.60 8.35
C GLU A 238 -2.34 10.79 7.65
N GLN A 239 -2.06 9.93 6.65
CA GLN A 239 -0.71 9.76 6.13
C GLN A 239 -0.48 10.51 4.81
N ILE A 240 -1.55 10.82 4.06
CA ILE A 240 -1.46 11.47 2.76
C ILE A 240 -1.71 12.97 2.83
N SER A 241 -2.63 13.41 3.70
CA SER A 241 -2.93 14.84 3.87
C SER A 241 -1.70 15.73 4.05
N PRO A 242 -0.66 15.36 4.83
CA PRO A 242 0.54 16.17 4.99
C PRO A 242 1.23 16.55 3.68
N PHE A 243 1.30 15.63 2.71
CA PHE A 243 1.93 15.86 1.40
C PHE A 243 1.08 16.76 0.47
N ILE A 244 -0.23 16.85 0.75
CA ILE A 244 -1.11 17.82 0.09
C ILE A 244 -0.89 19.21 0.70
N PHE A 245 -0.82 19.30 2.03
CA PHE A 245 -0.71 20.57 2.76
C PHE A 245 0.61 21.28 2.58
N ASP A 246 1.72 20.55 2.43
CA ASP A 246 3.05 21.14 2.14
C ASP A 246 3.31 21.34 0.63
N GLY A 247 2.50 20.73 -0.22
CA GLY A 247 2.59 20.84 -1.67
C GLY A 247 3.63 19.97 -2.34
N SER A 248 4.24 19.05 -1.62
CA SER A 248 5.19 18.11 -2.20
C SER A 248 4.51 17.04 -3.05
N TYR A 249 3.31 16.62 -2.68
CA TYR A 249 2.57 15.49 -3.27
C TYR A 249 3.40 14.20 -3.40
N ASP A 250 4.46 14.05 -2.63
CA ASP A 250 5.44 12.99 -2.84
C ASP A 250 5.57 12.04 -1.64
N ASN A 251 5.14 10.80 -1.84
CA ASN A 251 5.44 9.68 -0.98
C ASN A 251 6.20 8.55 -1.70
N SER A 252 6.86 8.86 -2.81
CA SER A 252 7.68 7.94 -3.61
C SER A 252 6.93 6.82 -4.33
N CYS A 253 5.63 6.95 -4.56
CA CYS A 253 4.85 6.02 -5.38
C CYS A 253 4.32 6.73 -6.63
N SER A 254 4.61 6.19 -7.82
CA SER A 254 4.24 6.85 -9.08
C SER A 254 2.75 6.74 -9.40
N LEU A 255 2.26 7.73 -10.13
CA LEU A 255 0.90 7.76 -10.66
C LEU A 255 0.63 6.61 -11.64
N GLU A 256 1.67 6.14 -12.36
CA GLU A 256 1.57 4.97 -13.24
C GLU A 256 1.14 3.72 -12.47
N ILE A 257 1.72 3.51 -11.28
CA ILE A 257 1.37 2.37 -10.42
C ILE A 257 -0.09 2.45 -10.00
N ALA A 258 -0.56 3.63 -9.54
CA ALA A 258 -1.94 3.77 -9.09
C ALA A 258 -2.95 3.63 -10.24
N ALA A 259 -2.65 4.19 -11.41
CA ALA A 259 -3.48 4.03 -12.61
C ALA A 259 -3.54 2.56 -13.05
N LYS A 260 -2.39 1.86 -13.08
CA LYS A 260 -2.31 0.44 -13.39
C LYS A 260 -3.13 -0.41 -12.39
N ASP A 261 -2.93 -0.19 -11.08
CA ASP A 261 -3.60 -0.99 -10.05
C ASP A 261 -5.12 -0.80 -10.10
N SER A 262 -5.58 0.44 -10.33
CA SER A 262 -7.01 0.74 -10.50
C SER A 262 -7.59 0.06 -11.74
N ASP A 263 -6.87 0.09 -12.88
CA ASP A 263 -7.27 -0.58 -14.13
C ASP A 263 -7.32 -2.11 -13.95
N LEU A 264 -6.30 -2.71 -13.30
CA LEU A 264 -6.29 -4.13 -12.99
C LEU A 264 -7.45 -4.55 -12.09
N THR A 265 -7.83 -3.71 -11.12
CA THR A 265 -8.96 -3.99 -10.24
C THR A 265 -10.28 -3.97 -10.99
N VAL A 266 -10.47 -2.98 -11.89
CA VAL A 266 -11.69 -2.90 -12.73
C VAL A 266 -11.78 -4.11 -13.67
N LYS A 267 -10.68 -4.48 -14.32
CA LYS A 267 -10.64 -5.66 -15.20
C LYS A 267 -10.94 -6.94 -14.46
N LEU A 268 -10.39 -7.10 -13.26
CA LEU A 268 -10.67 -8.25 -12.40
C LEU A 268 -12.15 -8.33 -12.03
N ALA A 269 -12.77 -7.20 -11.70
CA ALA A 269 -14.21 -7.14 -11.40
C ALA A 269 -15.08 -7.50 -12.63
N GLU A 270 -14.71 -7.01 -13.81
CA GLU A 270 -15.39 -7.34 -15.06
C GLU A 270 -15.32 -8.85 -15.38
N GLU A 271 -14.15 -9.45 -15.20
CA GLU A 271 -13.94 -10.89 -15.40
C GLU A 271 -14.82 -11.74 -14.47
N PHE A 272 -14.86 -11.38 -13.20
CA PHE A 272 -15.70 -12.10 -12.22
C PHE A 272 -17.17 -11.67 -12.24
N ASN A 273 -17.57 -10.80 -13.18
CA ASN A 273 -18.92 -10.26 -13.32
C ASN A 273 -19.43 -9.60 -12.03
N VAL A 274 -18.58 -8.83 -11.37
CA VAL A 274 -18.92 -8.06 -10.17
C VAL A 274 -19.05 -6.58 -10.55
N PRO A 275 -20.20 -5.94 -10.32
CA PRO A 275 -20.32 -4.50 -10.49
C PRO A 275 -19.36 -3.75 -9.58
N LEU A 276 -18.59 -2.80 -10.15
CA LEU A 276 -17.63 -1.98 -9.45
C LEU A 276 -17.80 -0.49 -9.86
N PRO A 277 -18.99 0.11 -9.68
CA PRO A 277 -19.27 1.45 -10.18
C PRO A 277 -18.39 2.53 -9.55
N LEU A 278 -18.17 2.51 -8.24
CA LEU A 278 -17.27 3.45 -7.58
C LEU A 278 -15.83 3.22 -8.04
N GLY A 279 -15.38 1.98 -8.10
CA GLY A 279 -14.04 1.64 -8.58
C GLY A 279 -13.76 2.17 -9.98
N LYS A 280 -14.73 2.11 -10.90
CA LYS A 280 -14.62 2.70 -12.26
C LYS A 280 -14.48 4.21 -12.26
N ILE A 281 -15.17 4.91 -11.34
CA ILE A 281 -15.04 6.36 -11.17
C ILE A 281 -13.61 6.71 -10.73
N ILE A 282 -13.06 5.97 -9.78
CA ILE A 282 -11.71 6.19 -9.26
C ILE A 282 -10.64 5.90 -10.31
N GLU A 283 -10.76 4.78 -11.04
CA GLU A 283 -9.87 4.44 -12.14
C GLU A 283 -9.83 5.57 -13.19
N ALA A 284 -10.99 6.06 -13.61
CA ALA A 284 -11.10 7.16 -14.56
C ALA A 284 -10.40 8.44 -14.05
N ARG A 285 -10.45 8.71 -12.74
CA ARG A 285 -9.81 9.87 -12.14
C ARG A 285 -8.28 9.77 -12.14
N TYR A 286 -7.71 8.60 -11.81
CA TYR A 286 -6.27 8.35 -11.91
C TYR A 286 -5.78 8.39 -13.35
N ARG A 287 -6.53 7.84 -14.30
CA ARG A 287 -6.24 7.93 -15.74
C ARG A 287 -6.24 9.38 -16.23
N GLN A 288 -7.18 10.20 -15.77
CA GLN A 288 -7.23 11.63 -16.07
C GLN A 288 -5.99 12.35 -15.54
N ALA A 289 -5.60 12.08 -14.29
CA ALA A 289 -4.40 12.67 -13.69
C ALA A 289 -3.14 12.34 -14.50
N GLY A 290 -2.97 11.08 -14.94
CA GLY A 290 -1.85 10.67 -15.76
C GLY A 290 -1.77 11.37 -17.12
N LYS A 291 -2.93 11.68 -17.72
CA LYS A 291 -3.00 12.47 -18.97
C LYS A 291 -2.68 13.96 -18.73
N THR A 292 -3.00 14.49 -17.56
CA THR A 292 -2.83 15.91 -17.24
C THR A 292 -1.40 16.21 -16.77
N TYR A 293 -0.85 15.39 -15.89
CA TYR A 293 0.43 15.71 -15.24
C TYR A 293 1.60 14.86 -15.76
N LYS A 294 1.51 13.66 -16.10
CA LYS A 294 2.45 12.60 -16.49
C LYS A 294 2.39 11.45 -15.50
N PHE A 295 2.53 10.25 -16.02
CA PHE A 295 2.50 9.03 -15.21
C PHE A 295 3.73 8.86 -14.29
N SER A 296 4.82 9.57 -14.55
CA SER A 296 6.02 9.58 -13.70
C SER A 296 5.88 10.40 -12.42
N GLU A 297 4.87 11.28 -12.33
CA GLU A 297 4.57 12.03 -11.11
C GLU A 297 4.09 11.10 -9.99
N ASN A 298 4.06 11.61 -8.78
CA ASN A 298 3.53 10.83 -7.63
C ASN A 298 2.01 10.70 -7.71
N TYR A 299 1.47 9.58 -7.22
CA TYR A 299 0.03 9.30 -7.33
C TYR A 299 -0.85 10.23 -6.50
N ILE A 300 -0.31 10.90 -5.46
CA ILE A 300 -1.03 11.89 -4.66
C ILE A 300 -1.42 13.11 -5.50
N ILE A 301 -0.73 13.36 -6.62
CA ILE A 301 -1.04 14.47 -7.53
C ILE A 301 -2.45 14.40 -8.12
N VAL A 302 -3.13 13.26 -8.00
CA VAL A 302 -4.56 13.16 -8.35
C VAL A 302 -5.41 14.18 -7.58
N THR A 303 -4.99 14.56 -6.37
CA THR A 303 -5.68 15.61 -5.58
C THR A 303 -5.46 17.01 -6.16
N LYS A 304 -4.35 17.23 -6.88
CA LYS A 304 -4.12 18.49 -7.56
C LYS A 304 -5.07 18.73 -8.73
N LEU A 305 -5.69 17.68 -9.30
CA LEU A 305 -6.72 17.86 -10.31
C LEU A 305 -7.86 18.74 -9.80
N VAL A 306 -8.38 18.45 -8.60
CA VAL A 306 -9.48 19.23 -8.05
C VAL A 306 -9.04 20.64 -7.64
N GLU A 307 -7.79 20.84 -7.24
CA GLU A 307 -7.21 22.17 -7.01
C GLU A 307 -7.20 22.99 -8.31
N ASP A 308 -6.67 22.43 -9.38
CA ASP A 308 -6.56 23.10 -10.69
C ASP A 308 -7.94 23.32 -11.32
N GLU A 309 -8.86 22.38 -11.19
CA GLU A 309 -10.24 22.47 -11.67
C GLU A 309 -11.04 23.59 -10.97
N ASN A 310 -10.64 23.98 -9.75
CA ASN A 310 -11.29 25.04 -8.95
C ASN A 310 -10.45 26.30 -8.83
N ASN A 311 -9.19 26.30 -9.29
CA ASN A 311 -8.22 27.38 -9.05
C ASN A 311 -8.07 27.71 -7.56
N ILE A 312 -8.02 26.65 -6.73
CA ILE A 312 -7.87 26.74 -5.27
C ILE A 312 -6.76 25.77 -4.86
N ASP A 313 -5.74 26.25 -4.16
CA ASP A 313 -4.72 25.38 -3.60
C ASP A 313 -5.10 24.86 -2.20
N LEU A 314 -4.58 23.72 -1.81
CA LEU A 314 -4.79 23.10 -0.50
C LEU A 314 -3.59 23.29 0.45
N ARG A 315 -2.76 24.31 0.20
CA ARG A 315 -1.60 24.58 1.08
C ARG A 315 -2.05 25.17 2.41
N ILE A 316 -1.38 24.72 3.47
CA ILE A 316 -1.44 25.35 4.78
C ILE A 316 -0.14 26.16 4.94
N PRO A 317 -0.23 27.50 5.06
CA PRO A 317 0.96 28.35 5.18
C PRO A 317 1.87 27.91 6.34
N GLY A 318 3.15 27.69 6.06
CA GLY A 318 4.16 27.27 7.04
C GLY A 318 4.06 25.79 7.46
N PHE A 319 3.14 25.02 6.86
CA PHE A 319 3.08 23.59 7.08
C PHE A 319 4.27 22.90 6.41
N THR A 320 4.92 22.03 7.12
CA THR A 320 5.94 21.14 6.59
C THR A 320 5.53 19.73 6.94
N ALA A 321 5.41 18.88 5.95
CA ALA A 321 5.18 17.48 6.20
C ALA A 321 6.27 16.95 7.12
N PRO A 322 5.91 16.17 8.13
CA PRO A 322 6.90 15.66 9.05
C PRO A 322 7.99 14.91 8.27
N SER A 323 9.25 15.22 8.60
CA SER A 323 10.55 14.87 8.00
C SER A 323 10.65 13.57 7.22
N PRO A 324 11.48 13.60 6.20
CA PRO A 324 11.31 13.34 4.79
C PRO A 324 10.30 12.23 4.48
N TYR A 325 9.63 11.82 5.41
CA TYR A 325 8.60 10.84 5.26
C TYR A 325 7.52 11.01 6.33
N GLY A 326 7.41 12.22 6.85
CA GLY A 326 6.28 12.76 7.54
C GLY A 326 5.77 12.02 8.73
N LEU A 327 6.18 10.82 8.85
CA LEU A 327 5.58 9.92 9.79
C LEU A 327 6.42 9.92 11.02
N ASN A 328 5.84 10.45 12.06
CA ASN A 328 6.36 10.29 13.39
C ASN A 328 6.81 8.82 13.54
N ARG A 329 8.13 8.58 13.73
CA ARG A 329 8.67 7.26 14.12
C ARG A 329 8.00 6.76 15.41
N ASN A 330 7.39 7.68 16.15
CA ASN A 330 6.47 7.47 17.26
C ASN A 330 5.01 7.36 16.80
N TYR A 331 4.74 7.07 15.53
CA TYR A 331 3.45 6.55 15.14
C TYR A 331 3.29 5.26 15.94
N VAL A 332 2.84 5.52 17.14
CA VAL A 332 2.76 4.53 18.19
C VAL A 332 1.61 3.65 17.75
N TYR A 333 2.01 2.54 17.28
CA TYR A 333 1.14 1.38 17.25
C TYR A 333 0.26 1.40 18.49
N SER A 334 -1.03 1.24 18.33
CA SER A 334 -1.94 1.12 19.48
C SER A 334 -1.38 0.09 20.46
N ASN A 335 -1.69 0.23 21.72
CA ASN A 335 -1.33 -0.77 22.73
C ASN A 335 -2.09 -2.09 22.53
N GLU A 336 -2.99 -2.15 21.55
CA GLU A 336 -3.67 -3.37 21.15
C GLU A 336 -2.74 -4.22 20.29
N PHE A 337 -2.42 -5.40 20.79
CA PHE A 337 -1.56 -6.36 20.12
C PHE A 337 -2.42 -7.37 19.35
N VAL A 338 -2.11 -7.54 18.06
CA VAL A 338 -2.71 -8.59 17.23
C VAL A 338 -1.67 -9.67 16.99
N LYS A 339 -2.06 -10.94 17.13
CA LYS A 339 -1.25 -12.05 16.67
C LYS A 339 -1.32 -12.14 15.15
N ASP A 340 -0.18 -12.08 14.48
CA ASP A 340 -0.09 -12.43 13.06
C ASP A 340 -0.13 -13.96 12.86
N ASP A 341 -0.15 -14.41 11.61
CA ASP A 341 -0.22 -15.83 11.27
C ASP A 341 1.02 -16.64 11.71
N PHE A 342 2.07 -15.97 12.19
CA PHE A 342 3.27 -16.57 12.79
C PHE A 342 3.19 -16.59 14.32
N GLY A 343 2.08 -16.13 14.92
CA GLY A 343 1.93 -16.01 16.36
C GLY A 343 2.70 -14.85 16.99
N ARG A 344 3.28 -13.94 16.16
CA ARG A 344 3.97 -12.74 16.66
C ARG A 344 2.95 -11.74 17.13
N ILE A 345 3.16 -11.19 18.32
CA ILE A 345 2.31 -10.14 18.88
C ILE A 345 2.79 -8.81 18.31
N LYS A 346 1.90 -8.08 17.62
CA LYS A 346 2.18 -6.78 17.05
C LYS A 346 1.11 -5.75 17.42
N PRO A 347 1.50 -4.49 17.65
CA PRO A 347 0.54 -3.43 17.82
C PRO A 347 -0.22 -3.18 16.51
N HIS A 348 -1.47 -2.76 16.61
CA HIS A 348 -2.27 -2.33 15.47
C HIS A 348 -1.58 -1.14 14.78
N PRO A 349 -1.49 -1.08 13.42
CA PRO A 349 -0.75 -0.03 12.73
C PRO A 349 -1.38 1.36 12.84
N TYR A 350 -2.67 1.45 13.08
CA TYR A 350 -3.39 2.73 13.11
C TYR A 350 -4.16 2.90 14.41
N GLN A 351 -4.10 4.12 14.96
CA GLN A 351 -4.96 4.56 16.06
C GLN A 351 -5.95 5.56 15.49
N PHE A 352 -7.18 5.15 15.28
CA PHE A 352 -8.26 6.05 14.87
C PHE A 352 -8.90 6.80 16.05
N ASN A 353 -8.15 7.01 17.11
CA ASN A 353 -8.65 7.65 18.33
C ASN A 353 -7.91 8.99 18.53
N TYR A 354 -8.40 10.02 17.86
CA TYR A 354 -7.87 11.38 17.93
C TYR A 354 -8.86 12.30 18.65
N ASP A 355 -8.33 13.28 19.38
CA ASP A 355 -9.13 14.33 19.95
C ASP A 355 -9.67 15.28 18.88
N ARG A 356 -10.91 15.72 19.03
CA ARG A 356 -11.51 16.77 18.21
C ARG A 356 -10.75 18.09 18.40
N PRO A 357 -10.78 19.01 17.40
CA PRO A 357 -10.25 20.35 17.56
C PRO A 357 -10.85 21.02 18.79
N GLN A 358 -10.02 21.62 19.64
CA GLN A 358 -10.49 22.32 20.83
C GLN A 358 -11.26 23.61 20.49
N GLN A 359 -10.83 24.30 19.41
CA GLN A 359 -11.50 25.47 18.90
C GLN A 359 -12.78 25.04 18.17
N LYS A 360 -13.92 25.52 18.63
CA LYS A 360 -15.20 25.35 17.93
C LYS A 360 -15.31 26.32 16.75
N LEU A 361 -15.87 25.85 15.66
CA LEU A 361 -16.30 26.71 14.57
C LEU A 361 -17.69 27.29 14.87
N GLN A 362 -17.99 28.45 14.26
CA GLN A 362 -19.34 28.98 14.31
C GLN A 362 -20.25 28.18 13.38
N GLU A 363 -21.51 28.03 13.76
CA GLU A 363 -22.52 27.51 12.85
C GLU A 363 -22.68 28.46 11.61
N PRO A 364 -22.82 27.94 10.38
CA PRO A 364 -23.05 26.53 10.02
C PRO A 364 -21.76 25.72 9.70
N LEU A 365 -20.54 26.25 9.93
CA LEU A 365 -19.29 25.63 9.46
C LEU A 365 -19.02 24.26 10.11
N GLU A 366 -19.34 24.11 11.41
CA GLU A 366 -19.15 22.83 12.09
C GLU A 366 -20.13 21.77 11.57
N GLU A 367 -21.36 22.18 11.23
CA GLU A 367 -22.36 21.29 10.61
C GLU A 367 -21.93 20.87 9.19
N ILE A 368 -21.35 21.78 8.41
CA ILE A 368 -20.77 21.48 7.10
C ILE A 368 -19.64 20.46 7.27
N ALA A 369 -18.69 20.69 8.19
CA ALA A 369 -17.60 19.76 8.44
C ALA A 369 -18.09 18.36 8.85
N GLN A 370 -19.12 18.31 9.70
CA GLN A 370 -19.77 17.05 10.08
C GLN A 370 -20.38 16.35 8.85
N THR A 371 -21.11 17.08 8.01
CA THR A 371 -21.71 16.52 6.79
C THR A 371 -20.65 15.98 5.82
N LEU A 372 -19.55 16.70 5.63
CA LEU A 372 -18.43 16.26 4.77
C LEU A 372 -17.77 14.99 5.29
N THR A 373 -17.53 14.90 6.60
CA THR A 373 -16.92 13.71 7.20
C THR A 373 -17.86 12.52 7.21
N GLU A 374 -19.14 12.71 7.44
CA GLU A 374 -20.15 11.65 7.33
C GLU A 374 -20.26 11.10 5.91
N LEU A 375 -20.27 11.99 4.88
CA LEU A 375 -20.26 11.57 3.49
C LEU A 375 -18.99 10.77 3.13
N MET A 376 -17.83 11.25 3.57
CA MET A 376 -16.57 10.54 3.34
C MET A 376 -16.57 9.15 3.99
N ALA A 377 -17.07 9.02 5.21
CA ALA A 377 -17.23 7.73 5.89
C ALA A 377 -18.19 6.81 5.12
N TYR A 378 -19.29 7.36 4.61
CA TYR A 378 -20.25 6.60 3.82
C TYR A 378 -19.66 6.11 2.50
N ILE A 379 -18.88 6.93 1.80
CA ILE A 379 -18.17 6.51 0.58
C ILE A 379 -17.13 5.42 0.91
N ASN A 380 -16.38 5.56 2.00
CA ASN A 380 -15.45 4.51 2.46
C ASN A 380 -16.17 3.19 2.74
N TYR A 381 -17.37 3.22 3.29
CA TYR A 381 -18.20 2.03 3.49
C TYR A 381 -18.62 1.41 2.15
N LEU A 382 -19.09 2.20 1.20
CA LEU A 382 -19.58 1.70 -0.08
C LEU A 382 -18.47 1.02 -0.89
N ILE A 383 -17.29 1.61 -0.98
CA ILE A 383 -16.16 1.00 -1.69
C ILE A 383 -15.62 -0.24 -0.95
N LEU A 384 -15.73 -0.28 0.37
CA LEU A 384 -15.44 -1.47 1.17
C LEU A 384 -16.41 -2.62 0.80
N GLN A 385 -17.71 -2.33 0.65
CA GLN A 385 -18.70 -3.34 0.22
C GLN A 385 -18.46 -3.82 -1.21
N GLU A 386 -18.07 -2.93 -2.14
CA GLU A 386 -17.65 -3.34 -3.49
C GLU A 386 -16.44 -4.28 -3.43
N SER A 387 -15.45 -3.94 -2.62
CA SER A 387 -14.23 -4.74 -2.42
C SER A 387 -14.55 -6.12 -1.82
N TYR A 388 -15.45 -6.19 -0.86
CA TYR A 388 -15.88 -7.47 -0.28
C TYR A 388 -16.61 -8.36 -1.29
N LYS A 389 -17.53 -7.79 -2.07
CA LYS A 389 -18.25 -8.53 -3.11
C LYS A 389 -17.28 -9.14 -4.13
N LEU A 390 -16.29 -8.36 -4.57
CA LEU A 390 -15.28 -8.86 -5.51
C LEU A 390 -14.39 -9.91 -4.85
N GLY A 391 -13.89 -9.67 -3.65
CA GLY A 391 -13.04 -10.62 -2.93
C GLY A 391 -13.75 -11.95 -2.67
N GLN A 392 -15.00 -11.93 -2.22
CA GLN A 392 -15.82 -13.14 -2.02
C GLN A 392 -16.04 -13.90 -3.32
N LYS A 393 -16.24 -13.19 -4.44
CA LYS A 393 -16.43 -13.82 -5.75
C LYS A 393 -15.16 -14.51 -6.26
N ILE A 394 -14.00 -13.99 -5.86
CA ILE A 394 -12.68 -14.60 -6.15
C ILE A 394 -12.43 -15.82 -5.24
N GLY A 395 -13.15 -15.96 -4.12
CA GLY A 395 -13.00 -17.05 -3.15
C GLY A 395 -12.40 -16.63 -1.82
N LEU A 396 -12.12 -15.34 -1.60
CA LEU A 396 -11.60 -14.81 -0.34
C LEU A 396 -12.71 -14.73 0.72
N SER A 397 -12.43 -15.17 1.94
CA SER A 397 -13.39 -15.00 3.04
C SER A 397 -13.44 -13.55 3.52
N GLN A 398 -14.60 -13.11 4.01
CA GLN A 398 -14.75 -11.77 4.56
C GLN A 398 -13.85 -11.56 5.77
N ASP A 399 -13.72 -12.54 6.66
CA ASP A 399 -12.84 -12.46 7.83
C ASP A 399 -11.38 -12.22 7.44
N LEU A 400 -10.92 -12.85 6.35
CA LEU A 400 -9.59 -12.61 5.81
C LEU A 400 -9.47 -11.19 5.27
N LEU A 401 -10.44 -10.74 4.47
CA LEU A 401 -10.43 -9.39 3.89
C LEU A 401 -10.42 -8.31 4.98
N VAL A 402 -11.26 -8.42 6.00
CA VAL A 402 -11.25 -7.53 7.17
C VAL A 402 -9.86 -7.48 7.80
N LYS A 403 -9.27 -8.65 8.06
CA LYS A 403 -7.95 -8.76 8.68
C LYS A 403 -6.86 -8.08 7.86
N VAL A 404 -6.80 -8.34 6.54
CA VAL A 404 -5.73 -7.81 5.68
C VAL A 404 -5.90 -6.33 5.35
N ILE A 405 -7.14 -5.85 5.16
CA ILE A 405 -7.45 -4.43 4.93
C ILE A 405 -7.00 -3.59 6.12
N ARG A 406 -7.29 -4.03 7.34
CA ARG A 406 -6.92 -3.38 8.58
C ARG A 406 -5.42 -3.09 8.71
N TRP A 407 -4.57 -3.92 8.13
CA TRP A 407 -3.11 -3.80 8.16
C TRP A 407 -2.51 -3.16 6.91
N GLY A 408 -3.32 -2.74 5.95
CA GLY A 408 -2.93 -2.17 4.67
C GLY A 408 -3.24 -0.68 4.54
N CYS A 409 -2.83 -0.12 3.40
CA CYS A 409 -3.15 1.28 3.04
C CYS A 409 -4.64 1.53 2.77
N GLY A 410 -5.45 0.48 2.65
CA GLY A 410 -6.91 0.56 2.55
C GLY A 410 -7.63 0.72 3.89
N SER A 411 -6.90 0.78 5.00
CA SER A 411 -7.46 0.90 6.35
C SER A 411 -8.19 2.23 6.55
N SER A 412 -9.35 2.17 7.20
CA SER A 412 -10.16 3.32 7.59
C SER A 412 -10.86 3.02 8.91
N TRP A 413 -11.35 4.08 9.58
CA TRP A 413 -12.18 3.89 10.78
C TRP A 413 -13.36 2.95 10.49
N VAL A 414 -13.98 3.09 9.33
CA VAL A 414 -15.11 2.25 8.89
C VAL A 414 -14.71 0.79 8.76
N SER A 415 -13.57 0.48 8.12
CA SER A 415 -13.10 -0.90 7.98
C SER A 415 -12.73 -1.54 9.33
N ASP A 416 -12.25 -0.75 10.28
CA ASP A 416 -11.89 -1.21 11.61
C ASP A 416 -13.10 -1.41 12.53
N ASN A 417 -14.17 -0.64 12.29
CA ASN A 417 -15.38 -0.61 13.11
C ASN A 417 -16.62 -1.09 12.35
N GLU A 418 -16.45 -1.91 11.32
CA GLU A 418 -17.52 -2.35 10.42
C GLU A 418 -18.76 -2.88 11.16
N ASN A 419 -18.57 -3.67 12.20
CA ASN A 419 -19.66 -4.26 12.98
C ASN A 419 -20.48 -3.23 13.79
N SER A 420 -19.92 -2.04 14.04
CA SER A 420 -20.56 -0.96 14.81
C SER A 420 -20.95 0.23 13.92
N TYR A 421 -20.40 0.32 12.72
CA TYR A 421 -20.73 1.40 11.79
C TYR A 421 -22.18 1.26 11.30
N GLN A 422 -22.92 2.34 11.39
CA GLN A 422 -24.28 2.43 10.87
C GLN A 422 -24.28 3.33 9.64
N PRO A 423 -24.35 2.74 8.42
CA PRO A 423 -24.37 3.52 7.19
C PRO A 423 -25.62 4.42 7.16
N ASN A 424 -25.38 5.70 6.85
CA ASN A 424 -26.43 6.72 6.80
C ASN A 424 -26.58 7.21 5.36
N ASP A 425 -27.49 6.59 4.60
CA ASP A 425 -27.79 6.97 3.22
C ASP A 425 -28.41 8.37 3.08
N ARG A 426 -29.09 8.87 4.13
CA ARG A 426 -29.64 10.22 4.18
C ARG A 426 -28.57 11.32 4.09
N ILE A 427 -27.31 10.95 4.32
CA ILE A 427 -26.19 11.90 4.19
C ILE A 427 -26.08 12.47 2.78
N VAL A 428 -26.43 11.68 1.76
CA VAL A 428 -26.42 12.13 0.35
C VAL A 428 -27.42 13.27 0.16
N ALA A 429 -28.65 13.13 0.66
CA ALA A 429 -29.66 14.18 0.58
C ALA A 429 -29.21 15.43 1.35
N LYS A 430 -28.71 15.26 2.58
CA LYS A 430 -28.19 16.39 3.39
C LYS A 430 -27.03 17.10 2.70
N PHE A 431 -26.13 16.38 2.05
CA PHE A 431 -25.02 16.97 1.30
C PHE A 431 -25.53 17.79 0.10
N LYS A 432 -26.54 17.30 -0.63
CA LYS A 432 -27.14 17.99 -1.76
C LYS A 432 -27.83 19.30 -1.35
N ASP A 433 -28.43 19.37 -0.16
CA ASP A 433 -29.10 20.59 0.34
C ASP A 433 -28.14 21.80 0.44
N TYR A 434 -26.83 21.54 0.59
CA TYR A 434 -25.81 22.60 0.62
C TYR A 434 -25.45 23.16 -0.76
N ASN A 435 -25.84 22.48 -1.86
CA ASN A 435 -25.57 22.88 -3.25
C ASN A 435 -24.08 23.23 -3.50
N PHE A 436 -23.16 22.39 -3.00
CA PHE A 436 -21.72 22.63 -3.14
C PHE A 436 -21.27 22.65 -4.59
N ASP A 437 -21.89 21.86 -5.47
CA ASP A 437 -21.64 21.80 -6.91
C ASP A 437 -21.83 23.12 -7.65
N GLN A 438 -22.62 24.06 -7.08
CA GLN A 438 -22.75 25.43 -7.59
C GLN A 438 -21.56 26.32 -7.21
N LYS A 439 -20.75 25.94 -6.26
CA LYS A 439 -19.63 26.72 -5.72
C LYS A 439 -18.27 26.15 -6.14
N VAL A 440 -18.17 24.83 -6.28
CA VAL A 440 -16.95 24.12 -6.58
C VAL A 440 -17.20 22.93 -7.52
N ASN A 441 -16.21 22.62 -8.34
CA ASN A 441 -16.23 21.44 -9.19
C ASN A 441 -15.72 20.22 -8.40
N ILE A 442 -16.59 19.26 -8.12
CA ILE A 442 -16.34 18.03 -7.35
C ILE A 442 -16.80 16.81 -8.14
N PRO A 443 -16.14 16.53 -9.27
CA PRO A 443 -16.66 15.59 -10.25
C PRO A 443 -16.73 14.15 -9.75
N THR A 444 -15.89 13.75 -8.80
CA THR A 444 -15.89 12.40 -8.25
C THR A 444 -17.06 12.19 -7.32
N ILE A 445 -17.26 13.09 -6.35
CA ILE A 445 -18.39 13.01 -5.40
C ILE A 445 -19.71 13.06 -6.18
N ASN A 446 -19.85 13.96 -7.16
CA ASN A 446 -21.07 14.09 -7.96
C ASN A 446 -21.37 12.80 -8.76
N LYS A 447 -20.35 12.14 -9.33
CA LYS A 447 -20.55 10.86 -10.03
C LYS A 447 -20.90 9.72 -9.06
N ILE A 448 -20.28 9.70 -7.88
CA ILE A 448 -20.65 8.71 -6.84
C ILE A 448 -22.11 8.90 -6.43
N ILE A 449 -22.52 10.13 -6.16
CA ILE A 449 -23.92 10.44 -5.81
C ILE A 449 -24.88 10.01 -6.93
N ALA A 450 -24.56 10.29 -8.20
CA ALA A 450 -25.39 9.87 -9.32
C ALA A 450 -25.58 8.35 -9.38
N VAL A 451 -24.51 7.57 -9.14
CA VAL A 451 -24.61 6.10 -9.08
C VAL A 451 -25.49 5.60 -7.92
N LEU A 452 -25.54 6.35 -6.82
CA LEU A 452 -26.36 5.98 -5.65
C LEU A 452 -27.86 6.28 -5.84
N GLU A 453 -28.18 7.13 -6.81
CA GLU A 453 -29.57 7.51 -7.14
C GLU A 453 -30.18 6.63 -8.25
N GLU A 454 -29.37 5.83 -8.97
CA GLU A 454 -29.80 4.80 -9.93
C GLU A 454 -30.24 3.51 -9.25
#